data_6bfc5d359a36827910dfa6d06d2b0cc8
#
_entry.id   6bfc5d359a36827910dfa6d06d2b0cc8
#
_cell.length_a   1.000
_cell.length_b   1.000
_cell.length_c   1.000
_cell.angle_alpha   90.00
_cell.angle_beta   90.00
_cell.angle_gamma   90.00
#
_symmetry.space_group_name_H-M   'P 1'
#
loop_
_entity.id
_entity.type
_entity.pdbx_description
1 polymer ?
#
loop_
_entity_poly.entity_id
_entity_poly.type
_entity_poly.pdbx_seq_one_letter_code
_entity_poly.pdbx_strand_id
1 'polypeptide(L)'
;MAVPGRLDKFVKTEKQRHFPKDFMTGWQDYETWTDATVGQSGPAQRTFVITEEDILDYNRACGETDPLMVDPEYARKNSPTGELLQHPIFVTTIAFYSLGEKGIGTWIRTPGARNPQQRIEIIEPFRYGEVVTTTVTTSQKFVQRGKPYLQMLLDFHNEKGVLKARWWCSLILPETQADVARFANA
;
A
#
# COMPACT_ATOMS: atom_id res chain seq x y z
N MET A 1 -10.06 11.83 26.17
CA MET A 1 -8.72 11.46 25.66
C MET A 1 -8.83 10.05 25.13
N ALA A 2 -8.52 9.84 23.85
CA ALA A 2 -8.48 8.49 23.29
C ALA A 2 -7.36 7.69 23.99
N VAL A 3 -7.64 6.44 24.35
CA VAL A 3 -6.63 5.54 24.91
C VAL A 3 -5.58 5.32 23.82
N PRO A 4 -4.27 5.52 24.11
CA PRO A 4 -3.22 5.28 23.11
C PRO A 4 -3.34 3.86 22.59
N GLY A 5 -3.41 3.71 21.27
CA GLY A 5 -3.44 2.40 20.64
C GLY A 5 -2.16 1.61 20.92
N ARG A 6 -2.24 0.28 20.98
CA ARG A 6 -1.08 -0.60 21.22
C ARG A 6 0.09 -0.33 20.24
N LEU A 7 -0.21 0.19 19.05
CA LEU A 7 0.76 0.46 17.99
C LEU A 7 1.32 1.91 18.04
N ASP A 8 0.76 2.81 18.84
CA ASP A 8 1.17 4.23 18.86
C ASP A 8 2.65 4.42 19.24
N LYS A 9 3.21 3.52 20.03
CA LYS A 9 4.63 3.51 20.39
C LYS A 9 5.59 3.30 19.21
N PHE A 10 5.09 2.76 18.11
CA PHE A 10 5.87 2.53 16.88
C PHE A 10 5.72 3.65 15.85
N VAL A 11 4.82 4.60 16.08
CA VAL A 11 4.59 5.74 15.19
C VAL A 11 5.65 6.80 15.45
N LYS A 12 6.64 6.91 14.58
CA LYS A 12 7.77 7.85 14.70
C LYS A 12 7.68 8.98 13.69
N THR A 13 7.33 8.66 12.44
CA THR A 13 7.33 9.62 11.33
C THR A 13 5.95 10.24 11.10
N GLU A 14 5.92 11.38 10.39
CA GLU A 14 4.67 12.03 9.97
C GLU A 14 3.84 11.12 9.06
N LYS A 15 4.49 10.40 8.13
CA LYS A 15 3.82 9.44 7.27
C LYS A 15 3.11 8.35 8.05
N GLN A 16 3.74 7.82 9.09
CA GLN A 16 3.13 6.82 9.96
C GLN A 16 1.92 7.37 10.73
N ARG A 17 1.91 8.66 11.06
CA ARG A 17 0.77 9.33 11.73
C ARG A 17 -0.43 9.48 10.80
N HIS A 18 -0.19 9.66 9.50
CA HIS A 18 -1.27 9.74 8.49
C HIS A 18 -1.84 8.38 8.11
N PHE A 19 -1.21 7.29 8.54
CA PHE A 19 -1.77 5.97 8.33
C PHE A 19 -3.02 5.82 9.21
N PRO A 20 -4.20 5.47 8.63
CA PRO A 20 -5.40 5.28 9.46
C PRO A 20 -5.13 4.18 10.48
N LYS A 21 -5.26 4.53 11.74
CA LYS A 21 -5.03 3.60 12.85
C LYS A 21 -6.18 2.63 13.06
N ASP A 22 -7.33 2.94 12.49
CA ASP A 22 -8.56 2.18 12.68
C ASP A 22 -9.31 2.04 11.36
N PHE A 23 -9.21 0.86 10.76
CA PHE A 23 -9.95 0.49 9.55
C PHE A 23 -11.44 0.22 9.82
N MET A 24 -11.84 0.21 11.09
CA MET A 24 -13.22 -0.04 11.49
C MET A 24 -14.04 1.26 11.65
N THR A 25 -13.41 2.43 11.46
CA THR A 25 -14.10 3.73 11.45
C THR A 25 -14.14 4.32 10.04
N GLY A 26 -15.26 4.95 9.68
CA GLY A 26 -15.43 5.60 8.36
C GLY A 26 -15.58 4.64 7.18
N TRP A 27 -15.77 3.35 7.45
CA TRP A 27 -15.89 2.31 6.42
C TRP A 27 -17.16 2.43 5.59
N GLN A 28 -18.15 3.19 6.04
CA GLN A 28 -19.41 3.41 5.34
C GLN A 28 -19.23 4.06 3.96
N ASP A 29 -18.14 4.82 3.80
CA ASP A 29 -17.80 5.52 2.57
C ASP A 29 -16.84 4.70 1.68
N TYR A 30 -16.43 3.50 2.11
CA TYR A 30 -15.51 2.67 1.34
C TYR A 30 -16.27 1.85 0.29
N GLU A 31 -15.70 1.78 -0.90
CA GLU A 31 -16.26 0.99 -1.99
C GLU A 31 -16.32 -0.50 -1.63
N THR A 32 -17.40 -1.14 -2.05
CA THR A 32 -17.60 -2.59 -2.01
C THR A 32 -17.35 -3.20 -3.39
N TRP A 33 -17.48 -4.50 -3.49
CA TRP A 33 -17.35 -5.17 -4.79
C TRP A 33 -18.39 -4.68 -5.80
N THR A 34 -19.62 -4.38 -5.36
CA THR A 34 -20.68 -3.88 -6.24
C THR A 34 -20.34 -2.51 -6.81
N ASP A 35 -19.73 -1.63 -6.02
CA ASP A 35 -19.42 -0.25 -6.40
C ASP A 35 -18.25 -0.16 -7.40
N ALA A 36 -17.28 -1.06 -7.29
CA ALA A 36 -16.08 -1.03 -8.11
C ALA A 36 -16.39 -1.26 -9.60
N THR A 37 -15.86 -0.41 -10.47
CA THR A 37 -16.09 -0.45 -11.92
C THR A 37 -14.82 -0.87 -12.66
N VAL A 38 -14.91 -1.94 -13.48
CA VAL A 38 -13.78 -2.38 -14.33
C VAL A 38 -13.42 -1.31 -15.34
N GLY A 39 -12.13 -1.05 -15.50
CA GLY A 39 -11.59 -0.01 -16.37
C GLY A 39 -11.50 1.37 -15.70
N GLN A 40 -12.09 1.56 -14.53
CA GLN A 40 -11.87 2.78 -13.75
C GLN A 40 -10.39 2.91 -13.37
N SER A 41 -9.81 4.08 -13.63
CA SER A 41 -8.41 4.38 -13.35
C SER A 41 -8.25 5.80 -12.87
N GLY A 42 -7.32 6.03 -11.94
CA GLY A 42 -7.04 7.36 -11.43
C GLY A 42 -5.86 7.38 -10.47
N PRO A 43 -5.36 8.58 -10.13
CA PRO A 43 -4.28 8.72 -9.16
C PRO A 43 -4.78 8.39 -7.75
N ALA A 44 -3.90 7.81 -6.94
CA ALA A 44 -4.10 7.69 -5.52
C ALA A 44 -4.15 9.08 -4.85
N GLN A 45 -4.70 9.14 -3.65
CA GLN A 45 -4.95 10.41 -2.95
C GLN A 45 -3.67 11.19 -2.60
N ARG A 46 -2.56 10.49 -2.34
CA ARG A 46 -1.31 11.09 -1.85
C ARG A 46 -0.12 10.64 -2.69
N THR A 47 0.91 11.47 -2.75
CA THR A 47 2.24 11.10 -3.24
C THR A 47 3.11 10.63 -2.08
N PHE A 48 4.11 9.79 -2.36
CA PHE A 48 5.04 9.27 -1.37
C PHE A 48 6.45 9.76 -1.68
N VAL A 49 7.07 10.52 -0.77
CA VAL A 49 8.48 10.90 -0.88
C VAL A 49 9.34 9.79 -0.27
N ILE A 50 10.27 9.24 -1.04
CA ILE A 50 11.16 8.16 -0.58
C ILE A 50 12.25 8.75 0.32
N THR A 51 12.40 8.22 1.54
CA THR A 51 13.48 8.59 2.46
C THR A 51 14.30 7.39 2.89
N GLU A 52 15.55 7.62 3.32
CA GLU A 52 16.40 6.58 3.91
C GLU A 52 15.72 5.93 5.12
N GLU A 53 15.08 6.74 5.97
CA GLU A 53 14.38 6.26 7.16
C GLU A 53 13.22 5.31 6.81
N ASP A 54 12.43 5.62 5.78
CA ASP A 54 11.32 4.74 5.35
C ASP A 54 11.83 3.34 4.96
N ILE A 55 12.92 3.29 4.19
CA ILE A 55 13.51 2.04 3.72
C ILE A 55 14.14 1.27 4.88
N LEU A 56 14.91 1.96 5.73
CA LEU A 56 15.58 1.35 6.87
C LEU A 56 14.59 0.77 7.87
N ASP A 57 13.56 1.53 8.23
CA ASP A 57 12.55 1.09 9.18
C ASP A 57 11.75 -0.10 8.62
N TYR A 58 11.43 -0.08 7.32
CA TYR A 58 10.75 -1.19 6.67
C TYR A 58 11.60 -2.46 6.67
N ASN A 59 12.86 -2.35 6.22
CA ASN A 59 13.78 -3.49 6.17
C ASN A 59 13.97 -4.11 7.55
N ARG A 60 14.18 -3.29 8.58
CA ARG A 60 14.30 -3.75 9.97
C ARG A 60 13.01 -4.40 10.49
N ALA A 61 11.85 -3.85 10.14
CA ALA A 61 10.58 -4.43 10.52
C ALA A 61 10.34 -5.80 9.87
N CYS A 62 10.88 -6.03 8.67
CA CYS A 62 10.88 -7.34 7.99
C CYS A 62 11.90 -8.32 8.57
N GLY A 63 12.76 -7.90 9.49
CA GLY A 63 13.80 -8.74 10.08
C GLY A 63 15.03 -8.93 9.19
N GLU A 64 15.26 -8.02 8.24
CA GLU A 64 16.45 -8.07 7.38
C GLU A 64 17.72 -7.88 8.20
N THR A 65 18.77 -8.58 7.79
CA THR A 65 20.09 -8.57 8.46
C THR A 65 21.23 -8.28 7.48
N ASP A 66 20.96 -8.21 6.17
CA ASP A 66 21.97 -7.86 5.18
C ASP A 66 22.45 -6.41 5.40
N PRO A 67 23.77 -6.16 5.58
CA PRO A 67 24.29 -4.81 5.75
C PRO A 67 23.92 -3.84 4.62
N LEU A 68 23.72 -4.31 3.40
CA LEU A 68 23.23 -3.48 2.29
C LEU A 68 21.81 -2.98 2.51
N MET A 69 21.03 -3.62 3.38
CA MET A 69 19.64 -3.28 3.67
C MET A 69 19.45 -2.55 5.00
N VAL A 70 20.36 -2.72 5.97
CA VAL A 70 20.15 -2.24 7.35
C VAL A 70 21.25 -1.33 7.89
N ASP A 71 22.36 -1.16 7.15
CA ASP A 71 23.48 -0.28 7.51
C ASP A 71 23.70 0.78 6.42
N PRO A 72 23.23 2.04 6.64
CA PRO A 72 23.38 3.11 5.66
C PRO A 72 24.84 3.42 5.29
N GLU A 73 25.77 3.33 6.26
CA GLU A 73 27.18 3.61 6.02
C GLU A 73 27.83 2.53 5.15
N TYR A 74 27.47 1.28 5.38
CA TYR A 74 27.92 0.16 4.55
C TYR A 74 27.32 0.25 3.15
N ALA A 75 26.03 0.54 3.04
CA ALA A 75 25.33 0.66 1.76
C ALA A 75 25.89 1.80 0.89
N ARG A 76 26.21 2.96 1.49
CA ARG A 76 26.85 4.08 0.76
C ARG A 76 28.14 3.68 0.06
N LYS A 77 28.90 2.75 0.62
CA LYS A 77 30.21 2.33 0.09
C LYS A 77 30.10 1.13 -0.86
N ASN A 78 29.12 0.27 -0.67
CA ASN A 78 29.11 -1.07 -1.26
C ASN A 78 27.88 -1.36 -2.13
N SER A 79 26.79 -0.60 -2.02
CA SER A 79 25.64 -0.82 -2.89
C SER A 79 25.85 -0.22 -4.28
N PRO A 80 25.24 -0.79 -5.32
CA PRO A 80 25.33 -0.25 -6.70
C PRO A 80 24.84 1.18 -6.85
N THR A 81 23.97 1.62 -5.94
CA THR A 81 23.32 2.92 -5.98
C THR A 81 23.89 3.91 -4.95
N GLY A 82 24.72 3.46 -4.02
CA GLY A 82 25.14 4.24 -2.86
C GLY A 82 24.03 4.45 -1.81
N GLU A 83 22.94 3.72 -1.91
CA GLU A 83 21.78 3.79 -1.02
C GLU A 83 21.43 2.40 -0.49
N LEU A 84 20.62 2.33 0.57
CA LEU A 84 20.12 1.05 1.07
C LEU A 84 19.37 0.30 -0.03
N LEU A 85 19.58 -1.00 -0.11
CA LEU A 85 18.72 -1.86 -0.90
C LEU A 85 17.35 -1.96 -0.23
N GLN A 86 16.31 -1.92 -1.05
CA GLN A 86 14.93 -1.96 -0.58
C GLN A 86 14.43 -3.40 -0.54
N HIS A 87 13.71 -3.74 0.51
CA HIS A 87 12.96 -4.99 0.52
C HIS A 87 11.98 -5.02 -0.66
N PRO A 88 11.88 -6.13 -1.43
CA PRO A 88 11.06 -6.20 -2.65
C PRO A 88 9.59 -5.80 -2.47
N ILE A 89 9.02 -6.02 -1.29
CA ILE A 89 7.63 -5.65 -1.02
C ILE A 89 7.46 -4.28 -0.36
N PHE A 90 8.51 -3.45 -0.26
CA PHE A 90 8.42 -2.08 0.26
C PHE A 90 7.37 -1.24 -0.49
N VAL A 91 7.16 -1.52 -1.78
CA VAL A 91 6.14 -0.86 -2.61
C VAL A 91 4.73 -0.93 -2.01
N THR A 92 4.43 -1.94 -1.19
CA THR A 92 3.14 -2.04 -0.49
C THR A 92 2.94 -0.91 0.52
N THR A 93 4.02 -0.47 1.18
CA THR A 93 3.98 0.70 2.08
C THR A 93 3.66 1.97 1.32
N ILE A 94 4.26 2.16 0.14
CA ILE A 94 3.96 3.29 -0.75
C ILE A 94 2.46 3.28 -1.09
N ALA A 95 1.94 2.12 -1.51
CA ALA A 95 0.54 1.96 -1.88
C ALA A 95 -0.40 2.30 -0.71
N PHE A 96 -0.20 1.67 0.45
CA PHE A 96 -1.07 1.88 1.61
C PHE A 96 -1.06 3.31 2.12
N TYR A 97 0.04 4.02 2.02
CA TYR A 97 0.09 5.44 2.34
C TYR A 97 -0.62 6.29 1.28
N SER A 98 -0.38 5.99 -0.01
CA SER A 98 -0.92 6.76 -1.13
C SER A 98 -2.42 6.61 -1.28
N LEU A 99 -2.96 5.41 -1.04
CA LEU A 99 -4.38 5.10 -1.03
C LEU A 99 -5.00 5.67 0.24
N GLY A 100 -5.62 6.83 0.14
CA GLY A 100 -6.26 7.52 1.26
C GLY A 100 -7.63 6.96 1.63
N GLU A 101 -8.40 7.77 2.34
CA GLU A 101 -9.77 7.47 2.76
C GLU A 101 -10.80 7.79 1.67
N LYS A 102 -10.37 8.44 0.58
CA LYS A 102 -11.22 8.88 -0.53
C LYS A 102 -10.59 8.54 -1.87
N GLY A 103 -11.44 8.44 -2.88
CA GLY A 103 -11.00 8.18 -4.25
C GLY A 103 -10.89 6.71 -4.58
N ILE A 104 -10.29 6.43 -5.73
CA ILE A 104 -10.13 5.06 -6.23
C ILE A 104 -9.19 4.26 -5.33
N GLY A 105 -9.55 3.01 -5.08
CA GLY A 105 -8.74 2.08 -4.29
C GLY A 105 -9.08 2.04 -2.79
N THR A 106 -10.07 2.80 -2.31
CA THR A 106 -10.51 2.77 -0.90
C THR A 106 -10.88 1.37 -0.45
N TRP A 107 -11.37 0.53 -1.36
CA TRP A 107 -11.76 -0.85 -1.12
C TRP A 107 -10.63 -1.76 -0.59
N ILE A 108 -9.35 -1.40 -0.73
CA ILE A 108 -8.25 -2.13 -0.06
C ILE A 108 -8.36 -2.04 1.47
N ARG A 109 -9.06 -1.03 1.97
CA ARG A 109 -9.28 -0.77 3.40
C ARG A 109 -10.65 -1.24 3.89
N THR A 110 -11.51 -1.73 3.00
CA THR A 110 -12.85 -2.17 3.36
C THR A 110 -12.78 -3.32 4.37
N PRO A 111 -13.44 -3.21 5.55
CA PRO A 111 -13.47 -4.29 6.53
C PRO A 111 -13.97 -5.58 5.91
N GLY A 112 -13.26 -6.68 6.17
CA GLY A 112 -13.55 -7.98 5.56
C GLY A 112 -12.85 -8.23 4.23
N ALA A 113 -12.17 -7.23 3.64
CA ALA A 113 -11.32 -7.43 2.47
C ALA A 113 -10.18 -8.42 2.78
N ARG A 114 -9.89 -9.32 1.85
CA ARG A 114 -8.82 -10.32 1.96
C ARG A 114 -7.99 -10.29 0.70
N ASN A 115 -6.67 -10.34 0.85
CA ASN A 115 -5.73 -10.38 -0.27
C ASN A 115 -5.21 -11.82 -0.47
N PRO A 116 -5.86 -12.64 -1.33
CA PRO A 116 -5.45 -14.01 -1.57
C PRO A 116 -4.27 -14.15 -2.51
N GLN A 117 -4.01 -13.15 -3.35
CA GLN A 117 -2.98 -13.21 -4.37
C GLN A 117 -2.45 -11.82 -4.72
N GLN A 118 -1.13 -11.76 -4.94
CA GLN A 118 -0.46 -10.57 -5.44
C GLN A 118 0.75 -10.94 -6.31
N ARG A 119 1.08 -10.04 -7.24
CA ARG A 119 2.32 -10.06 -8.01
C ARG A 119 2.91 -8.66 -7.98
N ILE A 120 4.16 -8.56 -7.62
CA ILE A 120 4.93 -7.30 -7.63
C ILE A 120 6.05 -7.44 -8.65
N GLU A 121 6.25 -6.39 -9.44
CA GLU A 121 7.35 -6.27 -10.39
C GLU A 121 8.07 -4.95 -10.10
N ILE A 122 9.34 -5.05 -9.71
CA ILE A 122 10.20 -3.90 -9.56
C ILE A 122 10.95 -3.72 -10.89
N ILE A 123 10.72 -2.60 -11.55
CA ILE A 123 11.31 -2.26 -12.85
C ILE A 123 12.62 -1.51 -12.63
N GLU A 124 12.57 -0.51 -11.73
CA GLU A 124 13.73 0.23 -11.26
C GLU A 124 13.64 0.45 -9.75
N PRO A 125 14.75 0.38 -9.00
CA PRO A 125 14.76 0.73 -7.58
C PRO A 125 14.29 2.17 -7.36
N PHE A 126 13.54 2.41 -6.30
CA PHE A 126 13.26 3.77 -5.86
C PHE A 126 14.52 4.42 -5.30
N ARG A 127 14.67 5.73 -5.48
CA ARG A 127 15.81 6.50 -5.00
C ARG A 127 15.37 7.47 -3.90
N TYR A 128 16.30 7.79 -3.01
CA TYR A 128 16.04 8.79 -1.99
C TYR A 128 15.67 10.14 -2.63
N GLY A 129 14.63 10.78 -2.11
CA GLY A 129 14.10 12.05 -2.60
C GLY A 129 13.11 11.92 -3.75
N GLU A 130 12.97 10.76 -4.41
CA GLU A 130 11.93 10.60 -5.44
C GLU A 130 10.53 10.80 -4.84
N VAL A 131 9.69 11.50 -5.59
CA VAL A 131 8.27 11.70 -5.28
C VAL A 131 7.46 10.71 -6.11
N VAL A 132 6.92 9.70 -5.46
CA VAL A 132 6.19 8.61 -6.13
C VAL A 132 4.70 8.92 -6.18
N THR A 133 4.14 8.87 -7.39
CA THR A 133 2.69 8.90 -7.65
C THR A 133 2.23 7.49 -7.97
N THR A 134 1.13 7.06 -7.33
CA THR A 134 0.51 5.75 -7.57
C THR A 134 -0.75 5.94 -8.41
N THR A 135 -0.85 5.26 -9.54
CA THR A 135 -2.09 5.15 -10.33
C THR A 135 -2.73 3.81 -10.04
N VAL A 136 -4.02 3.83 -9.74
CA VAL A 136 -4.81 2.62 -9.45
C VAL A 136 -5.78 2.36 -10.59
N THR A 137 -5.80 1.14 -11.10
CA THR A 137 -6.75 0.71 -12.13
C THR A 137 -7.48 -0.55 -11.66
N THR A 138 -8.80 -0.53 -11.67
CA THR A 138 -9.62 -1.73 -11.49
C THR A 138 -9.55 -2.56 -12.76
N SER A 139 -8.78 -3.64 -12.74
CA SER A 139 -8.48 -4.41 -13.95
C SER A 139 -9.52 -5.51 -14.25
N GLN A 140 -10.06 -6.17 -13.23
CA GLN A 140 -11.03 -7.25 -13.39
C GLN A 140 -11.96 -7.38 -12.19
N LYS A 141 -13.19 -7.85 -12.45
CA LYS A 141 -14.17 -8.32 -11.46
C LYS A 141 -14.68 -9.70 -11.88
N PHE A 142 -14.72 -10.63 -10.96
CA PHE A 142 -15.29 -11.95 -11.22
C PHE A 142 -15.73 -12.64 -9.92
N VAL A 143 -16.57 -13.66 -10.06
CA VAL A 143 -16.96 -14.51 -8.93
C VAL A 143 -16.30 -15.88 -9.13
N GLN A 144 -15.59 -16.35 -8.12
CA GLN A 144 -14.97 -17.68 -8.12
C GLN A 144 -15.31 -18.41 -6.81
N ARG A 145 -15.88 -19.61 -6.91
CA ARG A 145 -16.31 -20.43 -5.77
C ARG A 145 -17.22 -19.63 -4.81
N GLY A 146 -18.14 -18.86 -5.37
CA GLY A 146 -19.09 -18.03 -4.62
C GLY A 146 -18.48 -16.81 -3.89
N LYS A 147 -17.22 -16.45 -4.21
CA LYS A 147 -16.56 -15.28 -3.62
C LYS A 147 -16.34 -14.19 -4.66
N PRO A 148 -16.66 -12.93 -4.35
CA PRO A 148 -16.46 -11.79 -5.24
C PRO A 148 -14.99 -11.35 -5.24
N TYR A 149 -14.31 -11.49 -6.36
CA TYR A 149 -12.94 -11.07 -6.58
C TYR A 149 -12.86 -9.75 -7.33
N LEU A 150 -11.99 -8.87 -6.87
CA LEU A 150 -11.57 -7.67 -7.55
C LEU A 150 -10.07 -7.74 -7.80
N GLN A 151 -9.63 -7.49 -9.04
CA GLN A 151 -8.22 -7.31 -9.35
C GLN A 151 -7.94 -5.86 -9.65
N MET A 152 -6.85 -5.36 -9.10
CA MET A 152 -6.32 -4.04 -9.38
C MET A 152 -4.89 -4.11 -9.87
N LEU A 153 -4.53 -3.12 -10.66
CA LEU A 153 -3.18 -2.79 -11.05
C LEU A 153 -2.82 -1.46 -10.41
N LEU A 154 -1.71 -1.41 -9.70
CA LEU A 154 -1.10 -0.19 -9.22
C LEU A 154 0.21 0.04 -9.98
N ASP A 155 0.31 1.17 -10.66
CA ASP A 155 1.52 1.64 -11.31
C ASP A 155 2.16 2.76 -10.49
N PHE A 156 3.45 2.63 -10.20
CA PHE A 156 4.22 3.58 -9.38
C PHE A 156 5.20 4.33 -10.26
N HIS A 157 4.97 5.64 -10.42
CA HIS A 157 5.83 6.51 -11.22
C HIS A 157 6.55 7.53 -10.33
N ASN A 158 7.79 7.84 -10.66
CA ASN A 158 8.46 8.98 -10.02
C ASN A 158 7.99 10.32 -10.64
N GLU A 159 8.47 11.45 -10.11
CA GLU A 159 8.12 12.80 -10.57
C GLU A 159 8.51 13.09 -12.04
N LYS A 160 9.38 12.26 -12.64
CA LYS A 160 9.77 12.34 -14.06
C LYS A 160 8.89 11.47 -14.97
N GLY A 161 7.88 10.81 -14.40
CA GLY A 161 7.00 9.90 -15.13
C GLY A 161 7.63 8.53 -15.42
N VAL A 162 8.76 8.19 -14.82
CA VAL A 162 9.40 6.87 -14.99
C VAL A 162 8.64 5.85 -14.16
N LEU A 163 8.21 4.75 -14.79
CA LEU A 163 7.57 3.64 -14.11
C LEU A 163 8.62 2.86 -13.30
N LYS A 164 8.47 2.85 -12.00
CA LYS A 164 9.40 2.21 -11.05
C LYS A 164 8.98 0.80 -10.67
N ALA A 165 7.67 0.61 -10.48
CA ALA A 165 7.13 -0.68 -10.06
C ALA A 165 5.67 -0.86 -10.51
N ARG A 166 5.23 -2.11 -10.53
CA ARG A 166 3.84 -2.53 -10.71
C ARG A 166 3.41 -3.49 -9.62
N TRP A 167 2.19 -3.34 -9.16
CA TRP A 167 1.58 -4.30 -8.24
C TRP A 167 0.21 -4.74 -8.74
N TRP A 168 0.09 -6.01 -9.12
CA TRP A 168 -1.20 -6.67 -9.36
C TRP A 168 -1.66 -7.27 -8.05
N CYS A 169 -2.79 -6.82 -7.57
CA CYS A 169 -3.38 -7.25 -6.32
C CYS A 169 -4.79 -7.79 -6.57
N SER A 170 -5.06 -8.98 -6.07
CA SER A 170 -6.41 -9.55 -6.08
C SER A 170 -6.99 -9.51 -4.68
N LEU A 171 -8.19 -8.98 -4.54
CA LEU A 171 -8.93 -8.93 -3.30
C LEU A 171 -10.22 -9.75 -3.41
N ILE A 172 -10.59 -10.40 -2.33
CA ILE A 172 -11.95 -10.82 -2.08
C ILE A 172 -12.58 -9.72 -1.25
N LEU A 173 -13.63 -9.08 -1.77
CA LEU A 173 -14.29 -7.96 -1.10
C LEU A 173 -15.67 -8.39 -0.58
N PRO A 174 -16.18 -7.74 0.49
CA PRO A 174 -17.60 -7.75 0.78
C PRO A 174 -18.39 -7.28 -0.45
N GLU A 175 -19.49 -7.93 -0.75
CA GLU A 175 -20.27 -7.64 -1.96
C GLU A 175 -21.01 -6.32 -1.82
N THR A 176 -21.58 -6.07 -0.63
CA THR A 176 -22.41 -4.91 -0.32
C THR A 176 -22.01 -4.25 1.00
N GLN A 177 -22.48 -3.02 1.23
CA GLN A 177 -22.32 -2.33 2.52
C GLN A 177 -22.96 -3.10 3.69
N ALA A 178 -24.03 -3.85 3.46
CA ALA A 178 -24.63 -4.71 4.48
C ALA A 178 -23.68 -5.85 4.91
N ASP A 179 -22.87 -6.36 3.97
CA ASP A 179 -21.85 -7.37 4.28
C ASP A 179 -20.70 -6.78 5.08
N VAL A 180 -20.27 -5.56 4.73
CA VAL A 180 -19.27 -4.81 5.51
C VAL A 180 -19.77 -4.58 6.93
N ALA A 181 -20.99 -4.11 7.10
CA ALA A 181 -21.60 -3.86 8.41
C ALA A 181 -21.63 -5.12 9.28
N ARG A 182 -21.99 -6.27 8.72
CA ARG A 182 -21.93 -7.56 9.45
C ARG A 182 -20.53 -7.89 9.93
N PHE A 183 -19.51 -7.62 9.12
CA PHE A 183 -18.13 -7.89 9.48
C PHE A 183 -17.61 -6.88 10.51
N ALA A 184 -17.95 -5.60 10.37
CA ALA A 184 -17.50 -4.53 11.24
C ALA A 184 -18.10 -4.59 12.65
N ASN A 185 -19.28 -5.22 12.81
CA ASN A 185 -20.01 -5.30 14.07
C ASN A 185 -19.89 -6.70 14.74
N ALA A 186 -19.12 -7.62 14.17
CA ALA A 186 -18.88 -8.94 14.73
C ALA A 186 -17.71 -8.93 15.73
#